data_24a7bf76a64e388c7e3501d0eb325558
#
_entry.id   24a7bf76a64e388c7e3501d0eb325558
#
_cell.length_a   1.000
_cell.length_b   1.000
_cell.length_c   1.000
_cell.angle_alpha   90.00
_cell.angle_beta   90.00
_cell.angle_gamma   90.00
#
_symmetry.space_group_name_H-M   'P 1'
#
loop_
_entity.id
_entity.type
_entity.pdbx_description
1 polymer ?
#
loop_
_entity_poly.entity_id
_entity_poly.type
_entity_poly.pdbx_seq_one_letter_code
_entity_poly.pdbx_strand_id
1 'polypeptide(L)'
;MIYRWGDDGELEVMLGHMGGPYWSRKDKAAWSIPKGQREEGEVSLDTARREFEEEIGQPPPDGEEVALGDVRQSGGRKVVEAWAIEGDMDVTKIESTPFEMEWPPRSGKLREFPEFDRARWFEIEAARPRIVKAQAAFLDRLVELVGPAPSG
;
A
#
# COMPACT_ATOMS: atom_id res chain seq x y z
N MET A 1 -3.93 3.52 -3.56
CA MET A 1 -2.59 3.55 -4.20
C MET A 1 -2.30 4.97 -4.67
N ILE A 2 -1.21 5.54 -4.21
CA ILE A 2 -0.79 6.87 -4.63
C ILE A 2 0.24 6.71 -5.73
N TYR A 3 0.09 7.46 -6.82
CA TYR A 3 1.03 7.42 -7.92
C TYR A 3 1.43 8.83 -8.34
N ARG A 4 2.59 8.93 -8.97
CA ARG A 4 3.10 10.18 -9.52
C ARG A 4 3.98 9.87 -10.73
N TRP A 5 4.29 10.92 -11.49
CA TRP A 5 5.27 10.84 -12.56
C TRP A 5 6.59 11.38 -12.03
N GLY A 6 7.65 10.58 -12.12
CA GLY A 6 8.98 10.99 -11.71
C GLY A 6 9.59 12.02 -12.67
N ASP A 7 10.73 12.58 -12.26
CA ASP A 7 11.44 13.59 -13.05
C ASP A 7 11.88 13.06 -14.42
N ASP A 8 12.10 11.76 -14.53
CA ASP A 8 12.45 11.08 -15.78
C ASP A 8 11.24 10.72 -16.63
N GLY A 9 10.02 11.07 -16.20
CA GLY A 9 8.79 10.75 -16.88
C GLY A 9 8.27 9.34 -16.62
N GLU A 10 8.90 8.59 -15.72
CA GLU A 10 8.46 7.25 -15.36
C GLU A 10 7.38 7.26 -14.28
N LEU A 11 6.44 6.35 -14.40
CA LEU A 11 5.36 6.20 -13.42
C LEU A 11 5.91 5.57 -12.14
N GLU A 12 5.62 6.22 -11.02
CA GLU A 12 6.01 5.75 -9.70
C GLU A 12 4.80 5.52 -8.81
N VAL A 13 4.89 4.51 -7.96
CA VAL A 13 3.88 4.21 -6.95
C VAL A 13 4.49 4.22 -5.56
N MET A 14 3.69 4.62 -4.58
CA MET A 14 4.11 4.58 -3.18
C MET A 14 3.68 3.25 -2.56
N LEU A 15 4.65 2.55 -1.97
CA LEU A 15 4.40 1.31 -1.24
C LEU A 15 4.93 1.43 0.18
N GLY A 16 4.26 0.77 1.11
CA GLY A 16 4.72 0.64 2.50
C GLY A 16 5.36 -0.72 2.74
N HIS A 17 6.50 -0.71 3.41
CA HIS A 17 7.15 -1.95 3.83
C HIS A 17 6.43 -2.49 5.07
N MET A 18 6.01 -3.75 5.01
CA MET A 18 5.30 -4.37 6.12
C MET A 18 6.18 -4.41 7.37
N GLY A 19 5.62 -3.95 8.49
CA GLY A 19 6.31 -3.89 9.76
C GLY A 19 6.25 -5.20 10.53
N GLY A 20 7.03 -5.25 11.60
CA GLY A 20 7.10 -6.40 12.47
C GLY A 20 8.30 -7.31 12.16
N PRO A 21 8.59 -8.23 13.09
CA PRO A 21 9.83 -9.01 13.04
C PRO A 21 9.90 -9.99 11.88
N TYR A 22 8.77 -10.46 11.37
CA TYR A 22 8.75 -11.41 10.25
C TYR A 22 9.16 -10.76 8.92
N TRP A 23 8.99 -9.45 8.80
CA TRP A 23 9.22 -8.71 7.55
C TRP A 23 10.49 -7.86 7.56
N SER A 24 11.09 -7.64 8.74
CA SER A 24 12.14 -6.65 8.94
C SER A 24 13.33 -6.77 7.98
N ARG A 25 13.67 -7.98 7.53
CA ARG A 25 14.80 -8.24 6.63
C ARG A 25 14.37 -8.67 5.23
N LYS A 26 13.08 -8.58 4.93
CA LYS A 26 12.56 -9.00 3.63
C LYS A 26 12.32 -7.79 2.74
N ASP A 27 12.59 -7.96 1.47
CA ASP A 27 12.31 -6.97 0.44
C ASP A 27 11.35 -7.52 -0.61
N LYS A 28 11.60 -8.74 -1.08
CA LYS A 28 10.74 -9.40 -2.06
C LYS A 28 9.37 -9.72 -1.44
N ALA A 29 8.30 -9.28 -2.12
CA ALA A 29 6.92 -9.50 -1.70
C ALA A 29 6.63 -9.00 -0.28
N ALA A 30 7.41 -8.01 0.19
CA ALA A 30 7.30 -7.46 1.54
C ALA A 30 6.70 -6.05 1.58
N TRP A 31 6.29 -5.53 0.45
CA TRP A 31 5.72 -4.20 0.31
C TRP A 31 4.26 -4.29 -0.11
N SER A 32 3.46 -3.38 0.38
CA SER A 32 2.02 -3.37 0.16
C SER A 32 1.53 -1.96 -0.14
N ILE A 33 0.43 -1.85 -0.88
CA ILE A 33 -0.29 -0.59 -0.91
C ILE A 33 -0.93 -0.37 0.45
N PRO A 34 -1.06 0.88 0.92
CA PRO A 34 -1.94 1.18 2.05
C PRO A 34 -3.35 0.76 1.69
N LYS A 35 -3.94 -0.13 2.49
CA LYS A 35 -5.19 -0.77 2.12
C LYS A 35 -6.10 -0.95 3.30
N GLY A 36 -7.40 -0.92 3.05
CA GLY A 36 -8.42 -1.30 4.01
C GLY A 36 -8.95 -2.69 3.71
N GLN A 37 -9.23 -3.44 4.76
CA GLN A 37 -10.04 -4.63 4.67
C GLN A 37 -11.48 -4.20 4.91
N ARG A 38 -12.32 -4.46 3.93
CA ARG A 38 -13.72 -4.11 4.03
C ARG A 38 -14.50 -5.25 4.69
N GLU A 39 -15.28 -4.89 5.71
CA GLU A 39 -16.29 -5.78 6.24
C GLU A 39 -17.58 -5.59 5.44
N GLU A 40 -18.48 -6.57 5.51
CA GLU A 40 -19.75 -6.50 4.83
C GLU A 40 -20.55 -5.27 5.29
N GLY A 41 -21.04 -4.50 4.33
CA GLY A 41 -21.81 -3.29 4.60
C GLY A 41 -21.02 -2.01 4.73
N GLU A 42 -19.68 -2.05 4.73
CA GLU A 42 -18.87 -0.84 4.75
C GLU A 42 -18.78 -0.20 3.37
N VAL A 43 -18.70 1.14 3.36
CA VAL A 43 -18.43 1.89 2.13
C VAL A 43 -16.93 1.78 1.83
N SER A 44 -16.59 1.08 0.77
CA SER A 44 -15.21 0.70 0.45
C SER A 44 -14.23 1.86 0.36
N LEU A 45 -14.64 2.98 -0.26
CA LEU A 45 -13.76 4.13 -0.41
C LEU A 45 -13.48 4.82 0.92
N ASP A 46 -14.48 4.97 1.77
CA ASP A 46 -14.31 5.57 3.09
C ASP A 46 -13.40 4.71 3.96
N THR A 47 -13.56 3.39 3.87
CA THR A 47 -12.68 2.44 4.55
C THR A 47 -11.25 2.58 4.06
N ALA A 48 -11.05 2.66 2.74
CA ALA A 48 -9.73 2.80 2.15
C ALA A 48 -9.03 4.09 2.61
N ARG A 49 -9.75 5.20 2.67
CA ARG A 49 -9.20 6.48 3.15
C ARG A 49 -8.82 6.42 4.62
N ARG A 50 -9.69 5.84 5.44
CA ARG A 50 -9.43 5.69 6.87
C ARG A 50 -8.20 4.83 7.11
N GLU A 51 -8.12 3.68 6.47
CA GLU A 51 -7.00 2.76 6.61
C GLU A 51 -5.69 3.38 6.09
N PHE A 52 -5.76 4.14 5.01
CA PHE A 52 -4.61 4.87 4.50
C PHE A 52 -4.04 5.81 5.57
N GLU A 53 -4.92 6.60 6.19
CA GLU A 53 -4.49 7.55 7.22
C GLU A 53 -3.94 6.84 8.46
N GLU A 54 -4.54 5.73 8.86
CA GLU A 54 -4.06 4.92 9.98
C GLU A 54 -2.68 4.29 9.69
N GLU A 55 -2.48 3.80 8.48
CA GLU A 55 -1.24 3.12 8.10
C GLU A 55 -0.09 4.06 7.75
N ILE A 56 -0.40 5.26 7.28
CA ILE A 56 0.60 6.23 6.81
C ILE A 56 0.75 7.40 7.78
N GLY A 57 -0.29 7.73 8.53
CA GLY A 57 -0.30 8.85 9.46
C GLY A 57 -0.58 10.20 8.81
N GLN A 58 -0.96 10.20 7.55
CA GLN A 58 -1.30 11.39 6.78
C GLN A 58 -2.52 11.07 5.93
N PRO A 59 -3.41 12.05 5.70
CA PRO A 59 -4.53 11.82 4.80
C PRO A 59 -4.02 11.63 3.36
N PRO A 60 -4.78 10.91 2.52
CA PRO A 60 -4.41 10.79 1.13
C PRO A 60 -4.43 12.16 0.44
N PRO A 61 -3.64 12.36 -0.64
CA PRO A 61 -3.66 13.60 -1.39
C PRO A 61 -5.07 13.90 -1.93
N ASP A 62 -5.37 15.19 -2.12
CA ASP A 62 -6.58 15.60 -2.81
C ASP A 62 -6.45 15.25 -4.29
N GLY A 63 -7.49 14.71 -4.86
CA GLY A 63 -7.50 14.34 -6.27
C GLY A 63 -8.65 13.40 -6.57
N GLU A 64 -8.80 13.12 -7.86
CA GLU A 64 -9.80 12.17 -8.30
C GLU A 64 -9.36 10.76 -7.96
N GLU A 65 -10.22 10.02 -7.30
CA GLU A 65 -9.99 8.63 -6.98
C GLU A 65 -10.56 7.77 -8.09
N VAL A 66 -9.72 6.93 -8.67
CA VAL A 66 -10.12 6.04 -9.75
C VAL A 66 -10.01 4.60 -9.29
N ALA A 67 -11.11 3.86 -9.41
CA ALA A 67 -11.15 2.48 -8.93
C ALA A 67 -10.22 1.57 -9.72
N LEU A 68 -9.41 0.80 -9.01
CA LEU A 68 -8.55 -0.24 -9.58
C LEU A 68 -9.18 -1.63 -9.45
N GLY A 69 -10.39 -1.70 -8.88
CA GLY A 69 -11.05 -2.97 -8.65
C GLY A 69 -10.52 -3.70 -7.43
N ASP A 70 -10.70 -4.99 -7.41
CA ASP A 70 -10.31 -5.80 -6.27
C ASP A 70 -9.38 -6.93 -6.65
N VAL A 71 -8.70 -7.48 -5.65
CA VAL A 71 -7.94 -8.72 -5.74
C VAL A 71 -8.22 -9.56 -4.51
N ARG A 72 -7.98 -10.86 -4.60
CA ARG A 72 -8.13 -11.78 -3.48
C ARG A 72 -6.76 -12.14 -2.91
N GLN A 73 -6.65 -12.09 -1.60
CA GLN A 73 -5.45 -12.46 -0.85
C GLN A 73 -5.76 -13.62 0.11
N SER A 74 -4.71 -14.19 0.68
CA SER A 74 -4.82 -15.23 1.73
C SER A 74 -5.68 -16.41 1.29
N GLY A 75 -5.40 -16.94 0.09
CA GLY A 75 -6.16 -18.08 -0.45
C GLY A 75 -7.60 -17.76 -0.80
N GLY A 76 -7.89 -16.50 -1.10
CA GLY A 76 -9.23 -16.04 -1.45
C GLY A 76 -10.09 -15.63 -0.28
N ARG A 77 -9.55 -15.67 0.94
CA ARG A 77 -10.29 -15.31 2.16
C ARG A 77 -10.48 -13.82 2.34
N LYS A 78 -9.59 -13.02 1.78
CA LYS A 78 -9.62 -11.57 1.89
C LYS A 78 -9.78 -10.94 0.53
N VAL A 79 -10.64 -9.93 0.46
CA VAL A 79 -10.81 -9.12 -0.75
C VAL A 79 -10.23 -7.75 -0.45
N VAL A 80 -9.30 -7.31 -1.29
CA VAL A 80 -8.68 -5.99 -1.17
C VAL A 80 -9.14 -5.18 -2.36
N GLU A 81 -9.77 -4.04 -2.09
CA GLU A 81 -10.13 -3.06 -3.10
C GLU A 81 -9.15 -1.90 -3.05
N ALA A 82 -8.82 -1.34 -4.21
CA ALA A 82 -7.90 -0.21 -4.28
C ALA A 82 -8.42 0.87 -5.20
N TRP A 83 -8.01 2.10 -4.89
CA TRP A 83 -8.25 3.29 -5.72
C TRP A 83 -6.90 3.94 -5.98
N ALA A 84 -6.77 4.51 -7.18
CA ALA A 84 -5.57 5.25 -7.55
C ALA A 84 -5.84 6.75 -7.43
N ILE A 85 -4.89 7.46 -6.85
CA ILE A 85 -4.93 8.92 -6.73
C ILE A 85 -3.58 9.45 -7.16
N GLU A 86 -3.58 10.40 -8.11
CA GLU A 86 -2.35 11.09 -8.46
C GLU A 86 -2.01 12.12 -7.38
N GLY A 87 -0.78 12.10 -6.91
CA GLY A 87 -0.34 13.05 -5.90
C GLY A 87 1.06 12.76 -5.41
N ASP A 88 1.57 13.65 -4.58
CA ASP A 88 2.87 13.48 -3.96
C ASP A 88 2.70 13.41 -2.45
N MET A 89 3.67 12.82 -1.79
CA MET A 89 3.65 12.64 -0.34
C MET A 89 5.07 12.45 0.16
N ASP A 90 5.36 13.03 1.32
CA ASP A 90 6.65 12.87 1.96
C ASP A 90 6.71 11.52 2.68
N VAL A 91 7.37 10.56 2.04
CA VAL A 91 7.49 9.19 2.57
C VAL A 91 8.40 9.12 3.80
N THR A 92 9.15 10.18 4.11
CA THR A 92 10.02 10.21 5.30
C THR A 92 9.25 10.52 6.58
N LYS A 93 8.00 10.94 6.46
CA LYS A 93 7.15 11.38 7.59
C LYS A 93 5.98 10.46 7.86
N ILE A 94 6.09 9.18 7.55
CA ILE A 94 5.00 8.24 7.84
C ILE A 94 4.95 7.94 9.34
N GLU A 95 3.73 7.80 9.86
CA GLU A 95 3.46 7.35 11.23
C GLU A 95 2.35 6.31 11.16
N SER A 96 2.73 5.06 11.20
CA SER A 96 1.78 3.96 11.08
C SER A 96 1.22 3.58 12.46
N THR A 97 -0.09 3.35 12.52
CA THR A 97 -0.72 2.83 13.72
C THR A 97 -0.11 1.48 14.08
N PRO A 98 0.32 1.26 15.33
CA PRO A 98 0.94 0.01 15.70
C PRO A 98 -0.08 -1.12 15.83
N PHE A 99 0.41 -2.34 15.65
CA PHE A 99 -0.33 -3.55 15.99
C PHE A 99 0.44 -4.34 17.03
N GLU A 100 -0.28 -5.17 17.79
CA GLU A 100 0.34 -6.04 18.80
C GLU A 100 0.47 -7.46 18.28
N MET A 101 1.59 -8.10 18.63
CA MET A 101 1.76 -9.52 18.40
C MET A 101 2.64 -10.13 19.49
N GLU A 102 2.48 -11.42 19.71
CA GLU A 102 3.35 -12.15 20.62
C GLU A 102 4.73 -12.31 19.99
N TRP A 103 5.74 -11.80 20.69
CA TRP A 103 7.10 -11.91 20.20
C TRP A 103 8.10 -11.95 21.38
N PRO A 104 9.06 -12.89 21.44
CA PRO A 104 9.21 -14.02 20.51
C PRO A 104 8.01 -14.97 20.52
N PRO A 105 7.87 -15.85 19.51
CA PRO A 105 6.77 -16.82 19.49
C PRO A 105 6.73 -17.64 20.78
N ARG A 106 5.53 -17.86 21.29
CA ARG A 106 5.28 -18.64 22.52
C ARG A 106 5.91 -18.06 23.79
N SER A 107 6.30 -16.78 23.78
CA SER A 107 6.88 -16.13 24.94
C SER A 107 5.84 -15.64 25.95
N GLY A 108 4.60 -15.49 25.52
CA GLY A 108 3.55 -14.87 26.31
C GLY A 108 3.69 -13.36 26.41
N LYS A 109 4.63 -12.76 25.69
CA LYS A 109 4.89 -11.32 25.71
C LYS A 109 4.32 -10.66 24.48
N LEU A 110 3.45 -9.67 24.66
CA LEU A 110 2.92 -8.85 23.57
C LEU A 110 3.85 -7.67 23.35
N ARG A 111 4.15 -7.40 22.07
CA ARG A 111 4.93 -6.25 21.64
C ARG A 111 4.21 -5.52 20.55
N GLU A 112 4.41 -4.20 20.50
CA GLU A 112 3.86 -3.37 19.44
C GLU A 112 4.87 -3.20 18.31
N PHE A 113 4.35 -3.27 17.08
CA PHE A 113 5.12 -3.02 15.86
C PHE A 113 4.29 -2.13 14.94
N PRO A 114 4.91 -1.25 14.15
CA PRO A 114 4.15 -0.46 13.19
C PRO A 114 3.60 -1.35 12.06
N GLU A 115 2.42 -1.03 11.54
CA GLU A 115 1.88 -1.71 10.36
C GLU A 115 2.82 -1.58 9.17
N PHE A 116 3.34 -0.37 8.95
CA PHE A 116 4.41 -0.11 7.99
C PHE A 116 5.60 0.50 8.72
N ASP A 117 6.79 -0.03 8.51
CA ASP A 117 8.00 0.51 9.12
C ASP A 117 8.65 1.61 8.28
N ARG A 118 8.36 1.66 7.00
CA ARG A 118 8.81 2.70 6.07
C ARG A 118 7.96 2.70 4.82
N ALA A 119 8.06 3.76 4.04
CA ALA A 119 7.43 3.85 2.72
C ALA A 119 8.45 4.35 1.71
N ARG A 120 8.27 4.00 0.44
CA ARG A 120 9.14 4.44 -0.65
C ARG A 120 8.36 4.55 -1.94
N TRP A 121 8.88 5.39 -2.82
CA TRP A 121 8.42 5.47 -4.20
C TRP A 121 9.20 4.47 -5.05
N PHE A 122 8.48 3.74 -5.89
CA PHE A 122 9.06 2.76 -6.81
C PHE A 122 8.54 2.99 -8.21
N GLU A 123 9.42 2.91 -9.20
CA GLU A 123 8.99 2.74 -10.58
C GLU A 123 8.26 1.40 -10.71
N ILE A 124 7.37 1.28 -11.67
CA ILE A 124 6.50 0.09 -11.81
C ILE A 124 7.32 -1.21 -11.86
N GLU A 125 8.38 -1.25 -12.67
CA GLU A 125 9.18 -2.47 -12.79
C GLU A 125 9.95 -2.82 -11.51
N ALA A 126 10.34 -1.81 -10.73
CA ALA A 126 10.97 -2.03 -9.42
C ALA A 126 9.95 -2.48 -8.36
N ALA A 127 8.70 -2.05 -8.50
CA ALA A 127 7.62 -2.43 -7.58
C ALA A 127 7.19 -3.89 -7.75
N ARG A 128 7.24 -4.42 -8.97
CA ARG A 128 6.72 -5.77 -9.26
C ARG A 128 7.26 -6.87 -8.36
N PRO A 129 8.59 -7.02 -8.17
CA PRO A 129 9.09 -8.07 -7.30
C PRO A 129 8.90 -7.77 -5.80
N ARG A 130 8.64 -6.53 -5.45
CA ARG A 130 8.54 -6.09 -4.06
C ARG A 130 7.13 -6.11 -3.50
N ILE A 131 6.13 -5.85 -4.35
CA ILE A 131 4.74 -5.83 -3.91
C ILE A 131 4.26 -7.25 -3.56
N VAL A 132 3.39 -7.35 -2.58
CA VAL A 132 2.70 -8.60 -2.24
C VAL A 132 2.09 -9.19 -3.53
N LYS A 133 2.34 -10.46 -3.77
CA LYS A 133 1.96 -11.12 -5.05
C LYS A 133 0.51 -10.90 -5.45
N ALA A 134 -0.41 -11.01 -4.51
CA ALA A 134 -1.83 -10.84 -4.80
C ALA A 134 -2.16 -9.43 -5.28
N GLN A 135 -1.34 -8.43 -4.94
CA GLN A 135 -1.57 -7.05 -5.31
C GLN A 135 -0.87 -6.64 -6.62
N ALA A 136 -0.07 -7.53 -7.21
CA ALA A 136 0.65 -7.21 -8.45
C ALA A 136 -0.29 -6.80 -9.59
N ALA A 137 -1.49 -7.35 -9.62
CA ALA A 137 -2.50 -6.98 -10.62
C ALA A 137 -2.87 -5.50 -10.57
N PHE A 138 -2.77 -4.85 -9.41
CA PHE A 138 -3.04 -3.42 -9.30
C PHE A 138 -2.03 -2.58 -10.07
N LEU A 139 -0.77 -3.02 -10.16
CA LEU A 139 0.24 -2.32 -10.94
C LEU A 139 -0.13 -2.32 -12.43
N ASP A 140 -0.56 -3.48 -12.94
CA ASP A 140 -0.97 -3.60 -14.34
C ASP A 140 -2.21 -2.77 -14.64
N ARG A 141 -3.18 -2.80 -13.74
CA ARG A 141 -4.41 -2.02 -13.88
C ARG A 141 -4.13 -0.51 -13.83
N LEU A 142 -3.19 -0.08 -12.99
CA LEU A 142 -2.78 1.32 -12.93
C LEU A 142 -2.15 1.76 -14.25
N VAL A 143 -1.24 0.98 -14.79
CA VAL A 143 -0.59 1.29 -16.07
C VAL A 143 -1.62 1.43 -17.20
N GLU A 144 -2.59 0.53 -17.27
CA GLU A 144 -3.66 0.61 -18.27
C GLU A 144 -4.52 1.85 -18.10
N LEU A 145 -4.79 2.23 -16.85
CA LEU A 145 -5.67 3.33 -16.52
C LEU A 145 -5.06 4.70 -16.81
N VAL A 146 -3.81 4.91 -16.41
CA VAL A 146 -3.18 6.23 -16.51
C VAL A 146 -2.44 6.43 -17.82
N GLY A 147 -2.12 5.34 -18.53
CA GLY A 147 -1.45 5.40 -19.82
C GLY A 147 -0.01 5.90 -19.73
N PRO A 148 0.55 6.38 -20.84
CA PRO A 148 1.89 6.92 -20.86
C PRO A 148 1.98 8.28 -20.15
N ALA A 149 3.21 8.69 -19.81
CA ALA A 149 3.45 9.98 -19.17
C ALA A 149 2.87 11.11 -20.00
N PRO A 150 2.32 12.16 -19.35
CA PRO A 150 1.84 13.33 -20.06
C PRO A 150 2.95 13.96 -20.89
N SER A 151 2.61 14.31 -22.14
CA SER A 151 3.52 15.05 -23.01
C SER A 151 3.55 16.51 -22.58
N GLY A 152 4.72 17.04 -22.29
CA GLY A 152 4.73 18.45 -21.94
C GLY A 152 6.03 18.96 -21.47
#